data_0c0f24ee82e83c3c68fce18ec78641d5
#
_entry.id   0c0f24ee82e83c3c68fce18ec78641d5
#
_cell.length_a   1.000
_cell.length_b   1.000
_cell.length_c   1.000
_cell.angle_alpha   90.00
_cell.angle_beta   90.00
_cell.angle_gamma   90.00
#
_symmetry.space_group_name_H-M   'P 1'
#
loop_
_entity.id
_entity.type
_entity.pdbx_description
1 polymer ?
#
loop_
_entity_poly.entity_id
_entity_poly.type
_entity_poly.pdbx_seq_one_letter_code
_entity_poly.pdbx_strand_id
1 'polypeptide(L)'
;MKKALKKTGKIIGITLAAIVGFLALLCIITLIWGAVQRSRGSVYNMLPETPADFKPTVRLVVFTDTHNENDNVADAIDTSYELFDNDETYKGVDAFVCLGDISSIGGGNDYAAYKETLDAHVREETPCITIHGNHEFKQKNDYYNIFKDTFGYEPNGVYDINGFSCIAFSGERSLTEWTFTPKSLKWLDDRIDEAEAKADGKAIFVFQHPHPWGTVYGSTVWGDPQINVVLNGHTSVVDFSGHSHFPLNDPRSINQASYTAVGCGAMARFELDNNYIVGQHPDGYEDAEQVCVVEADNDGSVRIRGYDLLSDAYFCDYYIDNVNEKSEFPYTFKNMKAHDAAPVFEPDTKARAFKNDDGEWVISFDEARAAEGYIVHDYKVVIKDESGKKIFSKNFIDDYYVIDGDSTADFRIGNDTLESGKTYTLKVRAESAYHLYSEPIELTFTAE
;
A
#
# COMPACT_ATOMS: atom_id res chain seq x y z
N MET A 1 15.39 26.19 50.74
CA MET A 1 14.93 26.40 49.36
C MET A 1 15.94 25.98 48.29
N LYS A 2 17.14 26.54 48.18
CA LYS A 2 18.15 26.19 47.17
C LYS A 2 18.57 24.69 47.14
N LYS A 3 18.68 24.00 48.27
CA LYS A 3 19.01 22.56 48.34
C LYS A 3 17.86 21.64 47.82
N ALA A 4 16.60 22.02 48.06
CA ALA A 4 15.43 21.28 47.55
C ALA A 4 15.31 21.43 46.03
N LEU A 5 15.47 22.65 45.48
CA LEU A 5 15.46 22.89 44.02
C LEU A 5 16.59 22.14 43.30
N LYS A 6 17.79 22.05 43.87
CA LYS A 6 18.90 21.25 43.31
C LYS A 6 18.60 19.76 43.30
N LYS A 7 17.91 19.24 44.32
CA LYS A 7 17.51 17.80 44.42
C LYS A 7 16.43 17.49 43.42
N THR A 8 15.40 18.34 43.28
CA THR A 8 14.34 18.21 42.28
C THR A 8 14.89 18.27 40.87
N GLY A 9 15.75 19.21 40.53
CA GLY A 9 16.42 19.32 39.22
C GLY A 9 17.24 18.06 38.86
N LYS A 10 17.92 17.46 39.85
CA LYS A 10 18.70 16.24 39.63
C LYS A 10 17.76 15.01 39.38
N ILE A 11 16.64 14.93 40.09
CA ILE A 11 15.66 13.87 39.88
C ILE A 11 15.03 13.99 38.49
N ILE A 12 14.58 15.19 38.11
CA ILE A 12 14.03 15.45 36.77
C ILE A 12 15.04 15.07 35.67
N GLY A 13 16.31 15.46 35.83
CA GLY A 13 17.37 15.12 34.86
C GLY A 13 17.59 13.59 34.73
N ILE A 14 17.58 12.85 35.85
CA ILE A 14 17.73 11.39 35.83
C ILE A 14 16.49 10.74 35.18
N THR A 15 15.30 11.22 35.51
CA THR A 15 14.05 10.69 34.89
C THR A 15 14.02 10.94 33.40
N LEU A 16 14.40 12.15 32.94
CA LEU A 16 14.49 12.48 31.52
C LEU A 16 15.51 11.60 30.78
N ALA A 17 16.70 11.41 31.36
CA ALA A 17 17.74 10.55 30.80
C ALA A 17 17.28 9.07 30.74
N ALA A 18 16.53 8.59 31.74
CA ALA A 18 15.96 7.25 31.72
C ALA A 18 14.90 7.08 30.62
N ILE A 19 14.03 8.08 30.43
CA ILE A 19 13.03 8.08 29.35
C ILE A 19 13.72 8.09 27.98
N VAL A 20 14.69 8.94 27.76
CA VAL A 20 15.45 9.00 26.51
C VAL A 20 16.18 7.68 26.25
N GLY A 21 16.82 7.11 27.27
CA GLY A 21 17.48 5.80 27.18
C GLY A 21 16.50 4.67 26.85
N PHE A 22 15.32 4.68 27.43
CA PHE A 22 14.26 3.71 27.15
C PHE A 22 13.74 3.85 25.69
N LEU A 23 13.47 5.07 25.23
CA LEU A 23 13.05 5.32 23.85
C LEU A 23 14.13 4.90 22.84
N ALA A 24 15.39 5.21 23.11
CA ALA A 24 16.50 4.77 22.27
C ALA A 24 16.60 3.23 22.22
N LEU A 25 16.39 2.54 23.34
CA LEU A 25 16.36 1.08 23.38
C LEU A 25 15.20 0.50 22.57
N LEU A 26 14.02 1.09 22.67
CA LEU A 26 12.87 0.69 21.85
C LEU A 26 13.17 0.87 20.36
N CYS A 27 13.74 2.01 19.95
CA CYS A 27 14.15 2.22 18.55
C CYS A 27 15.15 1.16 18.07
N ILE A 28 16.13 0.78 18.91
CA ILE A 28 17.10 -0.26 18.56
C ILE A 28 16.42 -1.62 18.41
N ILE A 29 15.51 -1.96 19.31
CA ILE A 29 14.76 -3.22 19.26
C ILE A 29 13.93 -3.29 17.98
N THR A 30 13.21 -2.21 17.63
CA THR A 30 12.40 -2.16 16.40
C THR A 30 13.27 -2.27 15.15
N LEU A 31 14.43 -1.61 15.10
CA LEU A 31 15.38 -1.71 13.99
C LEU A 31 15.92 -3.13 13.83
N ILE A 32 16.32 -3.78 14.95
CA ILE A 32 16.79 -5.16 14.93
C ILE A 32 15.68 -6.11 14.50
N TRP A 33 14.49 -5.93 15.03
CA TRP A 33 13.34 -6.75 14.64
C TRP A 33 13.02 -6.61 13.15
N GLY A 34 12.96 -5.39 12.62
CA GLY A 34 12.75 -5.12 11.20
C GLY A 34 13.85 -5.74 10.31
N ALA A 35 15.12 -5.68 10.73
CA ALA A 35 16.23 -6.34 10.02
C ALA A 35 16.10 -7.86 10.02
N VAL A 36 15.68 -8.46 11.15
CA VAL A 36 15.43 -9.89 11.25
C VAL A 36 14.28 -10.33 10.35
N GLN A 37 13.16 -9.60 10.33
CA GLN A 37 12.04 -9.93 9.44
C GLN A 37 12.46 -9.85 7.97
N ARG A 38 13.15 -8.81 7.57
CA ARG A 38 13.66 -8.64 6.19
C ARG A 38 14.70 -9.68 5.76
N SER A 39 15.33 -10.38 6.69
CA SER A 39 16.30 -11.47 6.39
C SER A 39 15.66 -12.84 6.30
N ARG A 40 14.40 -13.00 6.65
CA ARG A 40 13.67 -14.27 6.65
C ARG A 40 13.29 -14.73 5.25
N GLY A 41 12.99 -15.99 5.12
CA GLY A 41 12.56 -16.64 3.90
C GLY A 41 13.70 -17.20 3.05
N SER A 42 13.31 -17.97 2.07
CA SER A 42 14.17 -18.52 1.04
C SER A 42 14.26 -17.58 -0.15
N VAL A 43 15.25 -17.76 -1.01
CA VAL A 43 15.30 -17.16 -2.33
C VAL A 43 15.01 -18.26 -3.33
N TYR A 44 13.98 -18.07 -4.13
CA TYR A 44 13.56 -19.00 -5.16
C TYR A 44 14.15 -18.58 -6.52
N ASN A 45 14.19 -19.48 -7.47
CA ASN A 45 14.69 -19.13 -8.82
C ASN A 45 13.70 -18.30 -9.62
N MET A 46 12.41 -18.43 -9.35
CA MET A 46 11.31 -17.71 -10.01
C MET A 46 10.23 -17.39 -8.98
N LEU A 47 9.50 -16.31 -9.19
CA LEU A 47 8.23 -16.07 -8.50
C LEU A 47 7.17 -17.02 -9.08
N PRO A 48 6.18 -17.45 -8.29
CA PRO A 48 5.14 -18.34 -8.79
C PRO A 48 4.25 -17.62 -9.79
N GLU A 49 3.90 -18.34 -10.85
CA GLU A 49 2.88 -17.94 -11.81
C GLU A 49 1.58 -18.68 -11.50
N THR A 50 0.44 -18.08 -11.80
CA THR A 50 -0.86 -18.76 -11.64
C THR A 50 -0.93 -19.97 -12.58
N PRO A 51 -1.13 -21.19 -12.07
CA PRO A 51 -1.28 -22.38 -12.91
C PRO A 51 -2.47 -22.23 -13.87
N ALA A 52 -2.31 -22.73 -15.10
CA ALA A 52 -3.37 -22.67 -16.11
C ALA A 52 -4.64 -23.46 -15.74
N ASP A 53 -4.52 -24.39 -14.81
CA ASP A 53 -5.62 -25.20 -14.29
C ASP A 53 -6.14 -24.72 -12.93
N PHE A 54 -5.65 -23.59 -12.41
CA PHE A 54 -6.18 -22.96 -11.21
C PHE A 54 -7.67 -22.64 -11.38
N LYS A 55 -8.48 -23.08 -10.43
CA LYS A 55 -9.93 -22.89 -10.44
C LYS A 55 -10.36 -22.36 -9.08
N PRO A 56 -10.62 -21.06 -8.97
CA PRO A 56 -11.12 -20.50 -7.74
C PRO A 56 -12.50 -21.07 -7.40
N THR A 57 -12.81 -21.11 -6.13
CA THR A 57 -14.12 -21.45 -5.56
C THR A 57 -14.73 -20.26 -4.80
N VAL A 58 -13.98 -19.16 -4.71
CA VAL A 58 -14.43 -17.86 -4.20
C VAL A 58 -13.74 -16.75 -4.97
N ARG A 59 -14.45 -15.66 -5.23
CA ARG A 59 -13.91 -14.40 -5.76
C ARG A 59 -14.44 -13.21 -4.97
N LEU A 60 -13.53 -12.46 -4.40
CA LEU A 60 -13.82 -11.21 -3.68
C LEU A 60 -13.23 -10.04 -4.46
N VAL A 61 -13.92 -8.91 -4.42
CA VAL A 61 -13.39 -7.63 -4.91
C VAL A 61 -13.22 -6.71 -3.71
N VAL A 62 -11.98 -6.30 -3.46
CA VAL A 62 -11.59 -5.50 -2.30
C VAL A 62 -11.14 -4.13 -2.76
N PHE A 63 -11.68 -3.08 -2.16
CA PHE A 63 -11.27 -1.69 -2.38
C PHE A 63 -11.23 -0.92 -1.05
N THR A 64 -10.63 0.26 -1.05
CA THR A 64 -10.37 1.01 0.17
C THR A 64 -10.21 2.51 -0.10
N ASP A 65 -10.29 3.32 0.96
CA ASP A 65 -9.92 4.73 0.93
C ASP A 65 -10.68 5.51 -0.16
N THR A 66 -12.02 5.34 -0.16
CA THR A 66 -12.89 5.94 -1.17
C THR A 66 -13.14 7.43 -0.92
N HIS A 67 -13.03 7.92 0.30
CA HIS A 67 -13.06 9.34 0.69
C HIS A 67 -14.18 10.18 0.03
N ASN A 68 -15.37 9.61 -0.10
CA ASN A 68 -16.54 10.20 -0.77
C ASN A 68 -16.53 10.11 -2.31
N GLU A 69 -15.55 9.48 -2.96
CA GLU A 69 -15.57 9.21 -4.39
C GLU A 69 -16.53 8.04 -4.69
N ASN A 70 -17.83 8.32 -4.58
CA ASN A 70 -18.86 7.31 -4.74
C ASN A 70 -19.06 6.88 -6.20
N ASP A 71 -18.71 7.71 -7.16
CA ASP A 71 -18.71 7.36 -8.58
C ASP A 71 -17.67 6.27 -8.86
N ASN A 72 -16.46 6.39 -8.29
CA ASN A 72 -15.40 5.37 -8.40
C ASN A 72 -15.86 4.03 -7.77
N VAL A 73 -16.63 4.09 -6.68
CA VAL A 73 -17.22 2.89 -6.06
C VAL A 73 -18.24 2.24 -6.99
N ALA A 74 -19.09 3.01 -7.64
CA ALA A 74 -20.06 2.52 -8.63
C ALA A 74 -19.32 1.86 -9.79
N ASP A 75 -18.32 2.51 -10.34
CA ASP A 75 -17.51 1.99 -11.45
C ASP A 75 -16.77 0.71 -11.06
N ALA A 76 -16.25 0.60 -9.83
CA ALA A 76 -15.62 -0.63 -9.33
C ALA A 76 -16.60 -1.81 -9.29
N ILE A 77 -17.83 -1.57 -8.85
CA ILE A 77 -18.86 -2.60 -8.76
C ILE A 77 -19.32 -3.05 -10.17
N ASP A 78 -19.67 -2.08 -11.02
CA ASP A 78 -20.18 -2.34 -12.35
C ASP A 78 -19.13 -3.03 -13.24
N THR A 79 -17.89 -2.52 -13.27
CA THR A 79 -16.78 -3.13 -14.00
C THR A 79 -16.49 -4.55 -13.50
N SER A 80 -16.57 -4.78 -12.17
CA SER A 80 -16.36 -6.13 -11.63
C SER A 80 -17.41 -7.12 -12.13
N TYR A 81 -18.67 -6.71 -12.24
CA TYR A 81 -19.72 -7.57 -12.82
C TYR A 81 -19.50 -7.77 -14.32
N GLU A 82 -19.11 -6.74 -15.07
CA GLU A 82 -18.78 -6.86 -16.49
C GLU A 82 -17.64 -7.85 -16.74
N LEU A 83 -16.58 -7.78 -15.94
CA LEU A 83 -15.43 -8.67 -16.04
C LEU A 83 -15.77 -10.13 -15.71
N PHE A 84 -16.64 -10.35 -14.71
CA PHE A 84 -16.76 -11.69 -14.13
C PHE A 84 -18.08 -12.43 -14.42
N ASP A 85 -19.12 -11.78 -14.90
CA ASP A 85 -20.38 -12.46 -15.21
C ASP A 85 -20.23 -13.53 -16.30
N ASN A 86 -19.27 -13.34 -17.21
CA ASN A 86 -19.01 -14.25 -18.33
C ASN A 86 -17.62 -14.94 -18.24
N ASP A 87 -16.93 -14.82 -17.11
CA ASP A 87 -15.64 -15.50 -16.91
C ASP A 87 -15.85 -17.02 -16.95
N GLU A 88 -15.16 -17.68 -17.89
CA GLU A 88 -15.30 -19.14 -18.09
C GLU A 88 -14.65 -19.94 -16.95
N THR A 89 -13.72 -19.36 -16.21
CA THR A 89 -13.00 -20.02 -15.11
C THR A 89 -13.84 -20.03 -13.84
N TYR A 90 -14.42 -18.89 -13.48
CA TYR A 90 -15.28 -18.72 -12.32
C TYR A 90 -16.22 -17.52 -12.53
N LYS A 91 -17.53 -17.75 -12.48
CA LYS A 91 -18.53 -16.71 -12.78
C LYS A 91 -18.92 -15.89 -11.56
N GLY A 92 -18.95 -14.57 -11.74
CA GLY A 92 -19.47 -13.61 -10.80
C GLY A 92 -18.49 -13.21 -9.70
N VAL A 93 -19.01 -12.38 -8.82
CA VAL A 93 -18.35 -11.86 -7.60
C VAL A 93 -19.14 -12.36 -6.40
N ASP A 94 -18.48 -13.01 -5.44
CA ASP A 94 -19.13 -13.58 -4.26
C ASP A 94 -19.28 -12.55 -3.13
N ALA A 95 -18.42 -11.56 -3.04
CA ALA A 95 -18.55 -10.42 -2.13
C ALA A 95 -17.72 -9.24 -2.58
N PHE A 96 -18.21 -8.03 -2.26
CA PHE A 96 -17.43 -6.81 -2.24
C PHE A 96 -16.97 -6.51 -0.81
N VAL A 97 -15.76 -5.96 -0.66
CA VAL A 97 -15.20 -5.60 0.64
C VAL A 97 -14.61 -4.20 0.56
N CYS A 98 -15.08 -3.28 1.42
CA CYS A 98 -14.50 -1.95 1.58
C CYS A 98 -13.73 -1.89 2.91
N LEU A 99 -12.44 -1.59 2.85
CA LEU A 99 -11.55 -1.60 4.02
C LEU A 99 -11.57 -0.30 4.83
N GLY A 100 -12.60 0.53 4.68
CA GLY A 100 -12.77 1.75 5.46
C GLY A 100 -12.30 3.02 4.74
N ASP A 101 -12.28 4.13 5.48
CA ASP A 101 -12.10 5.48 4.96
C ASP A 101 -13.05 5.79 3.80
N ILE A 102 -14.33 5.39 4.00
CA ILE A 102 -15.41 5.67 3.04
C ILE A 102 -15.79 7.15 3.01
N SER A 103 -15.48 7.88 4.08
CA SER A 103 -15.77 9.29 4.25
C SER A 103 -14.50 10.08 4.54
N SER A 104 -14.35 11.26 3.96
CA SER A 104 -13.24 12.18 4.28
C SER A 104 -13.29 12.73 5.70
N ILE A 105 -14.49 12.79 6.31
CA ILE A 105 -14.70 13.39 7.65
C ILE A 105 -15.56 12.54 8.61
N GLY A 106 -16.02 11.36 8.19
CA GLY A 106 -16.84 10.46 8.99
C GLY A 106 -18.29 10.92 9.20
N GLY A 107 -18.89 11.59 8.23
CA GLY A 107 -20.25 12.16 8.36
C GLY A 107 -21.34 11.15 8.04
N GLY A 108 -22.47 11.20 8.79
CA GLY A 108 -23.63 10.35 8.51
C GLY A 108 -24.25 10.57 7.13
N ASN A 109 -24.13 11.77 6.55
CA ASN A 109 -24.53 12.03 5.17
C ASN A 109 -23.63 11.31 4.16
N ASP A 110 -22.32 11.22 4.44
CA ASP A 110 -21.36 10.52 3.59
C ASP A 110 -21.67 9.03 3.58
N TYR A 111 -21.96 8.44 4.77
CA TYR A 111 -22.38 7.05 4.88
C TYR A 111 -23.69 6.77 4.13
N ALA A 112 -24.65 7.71 4.19
CA ALA A 112 -25.91 7.57 3.47
C ALA A 112 -25.69 7.60 1.97
N ALA A 113 -24.84 8.49 1.45
CA ALA A 113 -24.51 8.58 0.03
C ALA A 113 -23.77 7.30 -0.45
N TYR A 114 -22.77 6.85 0.31
CA TYR A 114 -22.08 5.59 0.01
C TYR A 114 -23.05 4.39 0.01
N LYS A 115 -23.96 4.32 1.02
CA LYS A 115 -24.98 3.27 1.08
C LYS A 115 -25.95 3.33 -0.12
N GLU A 116 -26.32 4.52 -0.57
CA GLU A 116 -27.16 4.72 -1.76
C GLU A 116 -26.46 4.17 -3.01
N THR A 117 -25.16 4.40 -3.15
CA THR A 117 -24.35 3.82 -4.24
C THR A 117 -24.33 2.28 -4.16
N LEU A 118 -24.10 1.71 -2.98
CA LEU A 118 -24.14 0.26 -2.82
C LEU A 118 -25.52 -0.31 -3.17
N ASP A 119 -26.61 0.33 -2.71
CA ASP A 119 -27.99 -0.12 -2.99
C ASP A 119 -28.38 -0.03 -4.46
N ALA A 120 -27.74 0.88 -5.21
CA ALA A 120 -28.00 1.05 -6.64
C ALA A 120 -27.21 0.05 -7.51
N HIS A 121 -25.99 -0.31 -7.12
CA HIS A 121 -25.05 -1.05 -7.97
C HIS A 121 -24.78 -2.48 -7.50
N VAL A 122 -24.80 -2.76 -6.18
CA VAL A 122 -24.58 -4.13 -5.66
C VAL A 122 -25.87 -4.94 -5.80
N ARG A 123 -25.76 -6.13 -6.37
CA ARG A 123 -26.90 -7.06 -6.50
C ARG A 123 -27.33 -7.60 -5.14
N GLU A 124 -28.63 -7.87 -4.97
CA GLU A 124 -29.22 -8.32 -3.70
C GLU A 124 -28.54 -9.58 -3.14
N GLU A 125 -28.11 -10.49 -4.01
CA GLU A 125 -27.44 -11.74 -3.64
C GLU A 125 -25.97 -11.58 -3.28
N THR A 126 -25.32 -10.46 -3.62
CA THR A 126 -23.89 -10.24 -3.38
C THR A 126 -23.69 -9.42 -2.10
N PRO A 127 -23.13 -9.99 -1.04
CA PRO A 127 -22.84 -9.24 0.17
C PRO A 127 -21.78 -8.15 -0.06
N CYS A 128 -21.93 -7.02 0.61
CA CYS A 128 -20.91 -6.00 0.70
C CYS A 128 -20.48 -5.82 2.17
N ILE A 129 -19.23 -6.09 2.46
CA ILE A 129 -18.64 -5.99 3.79
C ILE A 129 -17.90 -4.65 3.88
N THR A 130 -18.33 -3.76 4.74
CA THR A 130 -17.69 -2.45 4.97
C THR A 130 -17.18 -2.39 6.40
N ILE A 131 -15.98 -1.84 6.60
CA ILE A 131 -15.39 -1.64 7.92
C ILE A 131 -15.08 -0.15 8.16
N HIS A 132 -14.68 0.21 9.38
CA HIS A 132 -14.18 1.54 9.69
C HIS A 132 -12.71 1.69 9.31
N GLY A 133 -12.37 2.85 8.70
CA GLY A 133 -11.02 3.41 8.72
C GLY A 133 -10.87 4.48 9.82
N ASN A 134 -9.78 5.25 9.77
CA ASN A 134 -9.53 6.29 10.78
C ASN A 134 -10.35 7.57 10.51
N HIS A 135 -10.75 7.83 9.28
CA HIS A 135 -11.58 8.98 8.95
C HIS A 135 -12.99 8.86 9.52
N GLU A 136 -13.54 7.67 9.67
CA GLU A 136 -14.80 7.44 10.34
C GLU A 136 -14.79 7.92 11.79
N PHE A 137 -13.62 7.93 12.45
CA PHE A 137 -13.47 8.39 13.84
C PHE A 137 -13.35 9.91 13.99
N LYS A 138 -13.26 10.68 12.90
CA LYS A 138 -13.23 12.15 12.93
C LYS A 138 -14.54 12.75 13.44
N GLN A 139 -15.66 12.08 13.27
CA GLN A 139 -16.92 12.41 13.96
C GLN A 139 -16.79 12.15 15.46
N LYS A 140 -16.87 13.22 16.25
CA LYS A 140 -16.56 13.18 17.69
C LYS A 140 -17.52 12.35 18.53
N ASN A 141 -18.74 12.15 18.08
CA ASN A 141 -19.76 11.44 18.86
C ASN A 141 -20.52 10.47 17.96
N ASP A 142 -20.64 9.24 18.41
CA ASP A 142 -21.57 8.24 17.90
C ASP A 142 -21.27 7.61 16.53
N TYR A 143 -20.01 7.69 16.04
CA TYR A 143 -19.58 7.09 14.78
C TYR A 143 -20.02 5.62 14.62
N TYR A 144 -19.98 4.88 15.71
CA TYR A 144 -20.34 3.46 15.74
C TYR A 144 -21.84 3.24 15.50
N ASN A 145 -22.71 4.00 16.18
CA ASN A 145 -24.16 3.89 15.98
C ASN A 145 -24.58 4.44 14.62
N ILE A 146 -23.94 5.52 14.15
CA ILE A 146 -24.19 6.04 12.78
C ILE A 146 -23.90 4.97 11.74
N PHE A 147 -22.78 4.27 11.87
CA PHE A 147 -22.43 3.17 10.97
C PHE A 147 -23.48 2.05 11.04
N LYS A 148 -23.78 1.58 12.25
CA LYS A 148 -24.75 0.50 12.48
C LYS A 148 -26.15 0.86 11.98
N ASP A 149 -26.61 2.09 12.24
CA ASP A 149 -27.93 2.55 11.80
C ASP A 149 -27.99 2.68 10.27
N THR A 150 -26.88 3.01 9.61
CA THR A 150 -26.80 3.12 8.13
C THR A 150 -26.73 1.76 7.46
N PHE A 151 -25.81 0.90 7.91
CA PHE A 151 -25.53 -0.38 7.23
C PHE A 151 -26.31 -1.56 7.80
N GLY A 152 -26.89 -1.44 9.01
CA GLY A 152 -27.68 -2.49 9.63
C GLY A 152 -26.87 -3.61 10.31
N TYR A 153 -25.54 -3.48 10.38
CA TYR A 153 -24.64 -4.45 10.99
C TYR A 153 -23.50 -3.77 11.76
N GLU A 154 -22.79 -4.56 12.57
CA GLU A 154 -21.62 -4.11 13.33
C GLU A 154 -20.39 -4.03 12.42
N PRO A 155 -19.44 -3.08 12.63
CA PRO A 155 -18.23 -2.97 11.80
C PRO A 155 -17.24 -4.13 12.01
N ASN A 156 -17.42 -4.93 13.05
CA ASN A 156 -16.69 -6.17 13.29
C ASN A 156 -17.61 -7.37 13.08
N GLY A 157 -17.19 -8.34 12.29
CA GLY A 157 -18.00 -9.50 11.97
C GLY A 157 -17.22 -10.65 11.36
N VAL A 158 -17.84 -11.82 11.35
CA VAL A 158 -17.33 -12.99 10.64
C VAL A 158 -18.38 -13.40 9.61
N TYR A 159 -17.98 -13.49 8.38
CA TYR A 159 -18.82 -13.86 7.25
C TYR A 159 -18.31 -15.17 6.66
N ASP A 160 -19.22 -16.05 6.28
CA ASP A 160 -18.92 -17.24 5.49
C ASP A 160 -19.24 -16.94 4.03
N ILE A 161 -18.22 -16.88 3.20
CA ILE A 161 -18.37 -16.68 1.76
C ILE A 161 -17.90 -17.96 1.05
N ASN A 162 -18.81 -18.74 0.55
CA ASN A 162 -18.53 -20.03 -0.11
C ASN A 162 -17.64 -20.98 0.74
N GLY A 163 -17.82 -20.96 2.07
CA GLY A 163 -17.05 -21.78 3.00
C GLY A 163 -15.65 -21.21 3.34
N PHE A 164 -15.36 -19.96 2.95
CA PHE A 164 -14.20 -19.22 3.40
C PHE A 164 -14.59 -18.29 4.55
N SER A 165 -13.77 -18.25 5.58
CA SER A 165 -13.96 -17.32 6.70
C SER A 165 -13.40 -15.93 6.34
N CYS A 166 -14.30 -14.95 6.26
CA CYS A 166 -14.00 -13.55 6.02
C CYS A 166 -14.22 -12.78 7.32
N ILE A 167 -13.17 -12.27 7.94
CA ILE A 167 -13.20 -11.59 9.25
C ILE A 167 -13.02 -10.10 9.03
N ALA A 168 -14.09 -9.33 9.23
CA ALA A 168 -14.06 -7.87 9.25
C ALA A 168 -13.63 -7.38 10.63
N PHE A 169 -12.58 -6.57 10.69
CA PHE A 169 -12.00 -6.11 11.93
C PHE A 169 -11.69 -4.61 11.88
N SER A 170 -12.46 -3.82 12.59
CA SER A 170 -12.29 -2.38 12.73
C SER A 170 -11.61 -2.02 14.04
N GLY A 171 -10.75 -1.00 13.98
CA GLY A 171 -10.21 -0.38 15.18
C GLY A 171 -11.27 0.35 16.00
N GLU A 172 -10.88 0.74 17.22
CA GLU A 172 -11.67 1.61 18.08
C GLU A 172 -11.06 3.01 18.12
N ARG A 173 -11.90 4.02 18.32
CA ARG A 173 -11.45 5.39 18.44
C ARG A 173 -10.54 5.61 19.64
N SER A 174 -9.43 6.31 19.46
CA SER A 174 -8.49 6.70 20.49
C SER A 174 -8.33 8.22 20.62
N LEU A 175 -7.39 8.66 21.46
CA LEU A 175 -7.03 10.08 21.56
C LEU A 175 -6.21 10.58 20.35
N THR A 176 -5.52 9.67 19.68
CA THR A 176 -4.74 9.99 18.47
C THR A 176 -5.56 9.83 17.21
N GLU A 177 -5.98 8.64 16.89
CA GLU A 177 -6.88 8.31 15.78
C GLU A 177 -7.66 7.04 16.08
N TRP A 178 -6.99 5.88 16.05
CA TRP A 178 -7.55 4.57 16.40
C TRP A 178 -6.68 3.85 17.42
N THR A 179 -7.19 2.74 17.91
CA THR A 179 -6.45 1.75 18.69
C THR A 179 -7.10 0.39 18.54
N PHE A 180 -6.35 -0.66 18.83
CA PHE A 180 -6.89 -1.99 19.07
C PHE A 180 -6.77 -2.31 20.57
N THR A 181 -7.90 -2.45 21.23
CA THR A 181 -7.89 -2.78 22.66
C THR A 181 -7.50 -4.25 22.87
N PRO A 182 -6.98 -4.64 24.05
CA PRO A 182 -6.74 -6.06 24.36
C PRO A 182 -7.99 -6.94 24.21
N LYS A 183 -9.18 -6.35 24.35
CA LYS A 183 -10.45 -7.05 24.16
C LYS A 183 -10.73 -7.29 22.67
N SER A 184 -10.54 -6.30 21.82
CA SER A 184 -10.75 -6.46 20.38
C SER A 184 -9.69 -7.36 19.75
N LEU A 185 -8.42 -7.24 20.17
CA LEU A 185 -7.35 -8.16 19.73
C LEU A 185 -7.65 -9.61 20.13
N LYS A 186 -8.10 -9.84 21.37
CA LYS A 186 -8.51 -11.17 21.78
C LYS A 186 -9.71 -11.69 20.98
N TRP A 187 -10.67 -10.83 20.67
CA TRP A 187 -11.79 -11.21 19.82
C TRP A 187 -11.31 -11.65 18.43
N LEU A 188 -10.38 -10.91 17.82
CA LEU A 188 -9.80 -11.28 16.53
C LEU A 188 -9.10 -12.65 16.61
N ASP A 189 -8.24 -12.86 17.61
CA ASP A 189 -7.52 -14.10 17.86
C ASP A 189 -8.49 -15.29 17.98
N ASP A 190 -9.52 -15.15 18.84
CA ASP A 190 -10.56 -16.17 19.03
C ASP A 190 -11.33 -16.47 17.72
N ARG A 191 -11.58 -15.46 16.86
CA ARG A 191 -12.28 -15.66 15.59
C ARG A 191 -11.39 -16.34 14.55
N ILE A 192 -10.10 -16.02 14.52
CA ILE A 192 -9.16 -16.72 13.64
C ILE A 192 -8.99 -18.18 14.08
N ASP A 193 -8.82 -18.45 15.39
CA ASP A 193 -8.76 -19.81 15.92
C ASP A 193 -10.01 -20.64 15.54
N GLU A 194 -11.20 -20.05 15.65
CA GLU A 194 -12.45 -20.69 15.25
C GLU A 194 -12.54 -20.93 13.73
N ALA A 195 -11.97 -20.02 12.94
CA ALA A 195 -11.91 -20.14 11.49
C ALA A 195 -10.92 -21.24 11.08
N GLU A 196 -9.72 -21.29 11.69
CA GLU A 196 -8.70 -22.32 11.45
C GLU A 196 -9.24 -23.73 11.75
N ALA A 197 -10.01 -23.86 12.85
CA ALA A 197 -10.64 -25.13 13.20
C ALA A 197 -11.64 -25.67 12.16
N LYS A 198 -12.10 -24.84 11.21
CA LYS A 198 -13.10 -25.18 10.18
C LYS A 198 -12.52 -25.07 8.76
N ALA A 199 -11.36 -24.45 8.60
CA ALA A 199 -10.85 -24.06 7.29
C ALA A 199 -10.54 -25.24 6.36
N ASP A 200 -10.20 -26.41 6.91
CA ASP A 200 -9.83 -27.61 6.14
C ASP A 200 -8.77 -27.31 5.04
N GLY A 201 -7.75 -26.51 5.41
CA GLY A 201 -6.68 -26.07 4.52
C GLY A 201 -6.92 -24.76 3.76
N LYS A 202 -8.14 -24.23 3.74
CA LYS A 202 -8.47 -22.96 3.06
C LYS A 202 -7.80 -21.75 3.72
N ALA A 203 -7.62 -20.69 2.93
CA ALA A 203 -7.23 -19.39 3.43
C ALA A 203 -8.31 -18.77 4.35
N ILE A 204 -7.86 -17.99 5.32
CA ILE A 204 -8.70 -17.14 6.17
C ILE A 204 -8.43 -15.70 5.79
N PHE A 205 -9.45 -14.97 5.39
CA PHE A 205 -9.34 -13.57 5.01
C PHE A 205 -9.63 -12.67 6.19
N VAL A 206 -8.68 -11.79 6.51
CA VAL A 206 -8.84 -10.74 7.50
C VAL A 206 -8.84 -9.40 6.79
N PHE A 207 -9.86 -8.61 7.04
CA PHE A 207 -10.05 -7.28 6.47
C PHE A 207 -9.96 -6.25 7.58
N GLN A 208 -9.01 -5.34 7.47
CA GLN A 208 -8.80 -4.28 8.44
C GLN A 208 -8.23 -3.03 7.75
N HIS A 209 -8.23 -1.87 8.41
CA HIS A 209 -7.84 -0.64 7.73
C HIS A 209 -6.35 -0.31 7.83
N PRO A 210 -5.72 -0.14 9.02
CA PRO A 210 -4.31 0.19 9.08
C PRO A 210 -3.46 -1.05 8.79
N HIS A 211 -2.40 -0.90 8.01
CA HIS A 211 -1.48 -2.00 7.75
C HIS A 211 -0.88 -2.59 9.05
N PRO A 212 -0.66 -3.90 9.14
CA PRO A 212 0.19 -4.45 10.17
C PRO A 212 1.62 -3.90 10.02
N TRP A 213 2.15 -3.27 11.09
CA TRP A 213 3.42 -2.56 11.04
C TRP A 213 4.60 -3.44 10.57
N GLY A 214 5.40 -2.93 9.64
CA GLY A 214 6.60 -3.60 9.12
C GLY A 214 6.31 -4.73 8.13
N THR A 215 5.14 -4.74 7.51
CA THR A 215 4.74 -5.69 6.46
C THR A 215 4.83 -5.05 5.07
N VAL A 216 3.73 -4.57 4.53
CA VAL A 216 3.65 -3.98 3.19
C VAL A 216 4.23 -2.57 3.13
N TYR A 217 4.32 -2.01 1.93
CA TYR A 217 4.78 -0.64 1.70
C TYR A 217 3.91 0.37 2.44
N GLY A 218 4.52 1.40 3.01
CA GLY A 218 3.83 2.38 3.86
C GLY A 218 3.62 1.95 5.32
N SER A 219 3.59 0.66 5.62
CA SER A 219 3.29 0.12 6.96
C SER A 219 4.26 0.57 8.06
N THR A 220 5.48 0.96 7.74
CA THR A 220 6.44 1.47 8.74
C THR A 220 6.14 2.89 9.19
N VAL A 221 5.34 3.64 8.45
CA VAL A 221 4.93 5.02 8.75
C VAL A 221 3.50 5.06 9.27
N TRP A 222 2.56 4.39 8.58
CA TRP A 222 1.13 4.43 8.88
C TRP A 222 0.55 3.09 9.38
N GLY A 223 1.38 2.07 9.59
CA GLY A 223 0.93 0.80 10.13
C GLY A 223 0.76 0.78 11.65
N ASP A 224 0.01 -0.20 12.12
CA ASP A 224 -0.23 -0.45 13.55
C ASP A 224 0.49 -1.72 14.02
N PRO A 225 1.33 -1.66 15.07
CA PRO A 225 2.04 -2.83 15.59
C PRO A 225 1.18 -3.76 16.45
N GLN A 226 0.00 -3.33 16.91
CA GLN A 226 -0.79 -4.08 17.86
C GLN A 226 -1.41 -5.33 17.22
N ILE A 227 -1.88 -5.21 15.97
CA ILE A 227 -2.50 -6.31 15.24
C ILE A 227 -1.50 -7.44 14.93
N ASN A 228 -0.22 -7.13 14.78
CA ASN A 228 0.83 -8.14 14.60
C ASN A 228 0.93 -9.13 15.78
N VAL A 229 0.49 -8.72 16.98
CA VAL A 229 0.49 -9.60 18.16
C VAL A 229 -0.42 -10.81 17.93
N VAL A 230 -1.51 -10.61 17.21
CA VAL A 230 -2.44 -11.68 16.81
C VAL A 230 -1.95 -12.36 15.53
N LEU A 231 -1.86 -11.63 14.43
CA LEU A 231 -1.66 -12.20 13.09
C LEU A 231 -0.37 -13.04 12.96
N ASN A 232 0.68 -12.71 13.71
CA ASN A 232 1.93 -13.51 13.71
C ASN A 232 1.76 -14.97 14.18
N GLY A 233 0.65 -15.31 14.83
CA GLY A 233 0.32 -16.66 15.26
C GLY A 233 -0.33 -17.52 14.17
N HIS A 234 -0.86 -16.93 13.09
CA HIS A 234 -1.80 -17.56 12.16
C HIS A 234 -1.29 -17.54 10.72
N THR A 235 -0.68 -18.64 10.28
CA THR A 235 -0.05 -18.72 8.94
C THR A 235 -1.05 -18.72 7.80
N SER A 236 -2.24 -19.31 8.02
CA SER A 236 -3.34 -19.40 7.05
C SER A 236 -4.02 -18.07 6.71
N VAL A 237 -3.69 -17.02 7.47
CA VAL A 237 -4.29 -15.70 7.28
C VAL A 237 -3.70 -14.97 6.07
N VAL A 238 -4.60 -14.42 5.26
CA VAL A 238 -4.32 -13.36 4.27
C VAL A 238 -5.00 -12.10 4.75
N ASP A 239 -4.20 -11.12 5.18
CA ASP A 239 -4.63 -9.82 5.71
C ASP A 239 -4.66 -8.77 4.60
N PHE A 240 -5.79 -8.11 4.43
CA PHE A 240 -5.98 -7.03 3.47
C PHE A 240 -6.17 -5.71 4.22
N SER A 241 -5.43 -4.69 3.79
CA SER A 241 -5.41 -3.38 4.45
C SER A 241 -5.28 -2.22 3.48
N GLY A 242 -5.76 -1.04 3.89
CA GLY A 242 -5.73 0.22 3.16
C GLY A 242 -4.87 1.28 3.85
N HIS A 243 -5.44 2.48 4.09
CA HIS A 243 -4.91 3.57 4.90
C HIS A 243 -3.70 4.33 4.35
N SER A 244 -2.71 3.64 3.81
CA SER A 244 -1.49 4.31 3.33
C SER A 244 -1.65 4.92 1.95
N HIS A 245 -2.69 4.54 1.21
CA HIS A 245 -2.93 4.95 -0.17
C HIS A 245 -1.74 4.69 -1.13
N PHE A 246 -0.83 3.79 -0.78
CA PHE A 246 0.23 3.40 -1.70
C PHE A 246 -0.32 2.48 -2.79
N PRO A 247 0.14 2.66 -4.05
CA PRO A 247 -0.36 1.88 -5.18
C PRO A 247 -0.14 0.37 -5.01
N LEU A 248 -1.13 -0.42 -5.40
CA LEU A 248 -1.06 -1.89 -5.33
C LEU A 248 -0.05 -2.49 -6.32
N ASN A 249 0.30 -1.77 -7.38
CA ASN A 249 1.31 -2.21 -8.35
C ASN A 249 2.77 -2.08 -7.87
N ASP A 250 3.02 -1.45 -6.72
CA ASP A 250 4.33 -1.53 -6.08
C ASP A 250 4.58 -2.97 -5.59
N PRO A 251 5.68 -3.64 -5.98
CA PRO A 251 5.95 -5.02 -5.59
C PRO A 251 6.10 -5.23 -4.07
N ARG A 252 6.16 -4.13 -3.30
CA ARG A 252 6.17 -4.15 -1.83
C ARG A 252 4.76 -4.15 -1.23
N SER A 253 3.70 -4.06 -2.05
CA SER A 253 2.30 -4.09 -1.58
C SER A 253 1.82 -5.49 -1.18
N ILE A 254 2.63 -6.53 -1.43
CA ILE A 254 2.46 -7.87 -0.85
C ILE A 254 3.67 -8.24 0.00
N ASN A 255 3.44 -8.83 1.16
CA ASN A 255 4.51 -9.31 2.03
C ASN A 255 4.12 -10.60 2.76
N GLN A 256 5.02 -11.56 2.77
CA GLN A 256 4.87 -12.82 3.50
C GLN A 256 5.97 -12.97 4.55
N ALA A 257 5.59 -13.05 5.82
CA ALA A 257 6.50 -13.29 6.94
C ALA A 257 5.99 -14.43 7.82
N SER A 258 5.05 -14.16 8.72
CA SER A 258 4.35 -15.18 9.51
C SER A 258 3.01 -15.56 8.88
N TYR A 259 2.44 -14.66 8.14
CA TYR A 259 1.19 -14.71 7.39
C TYR A 259 1.38 -13.88 6.10
N THR A 260 0.36 -13.80 5.27
CA THR A 260 0.36 -12.94 4.08
C THR A 260 -0.32 -11.61 4.42
N ALA A 261 0.33 -10.47 4.10
CA ALA A 261 -0.23 -9.14 4.19
C ALA A 261 -0.28 -8.50 2.78
N VAL A 262 -1.37 -7.79 2.48
CA VAL A 262 -1.64 -7.13 1.20
C VAL A 262 -2.11 -5.70 1.46
N GLY A 263 -1.45 -4.73 0.83
CA GLY A 263 -1.91 -3.34 0.76
C GLY A 263 -2.74 -3.14 -0.50
N CYS A 264 -3.98 -2.66 -0.37
CA CYS A 264 -4.98 -2.70 -1.45
C CYS A 264 -5.10 -1.44 -2.30
N GLY A 265 -4.09 -0.55 -2.31
CA GLY A 265 -4.15 0.68 -3.08
C GLY A 265 -5.10 1.73 -2.49
N ALA A 266 -5.79 2.48 -3.34
CA ALA A 266 -6.81 3.46 -2.96
C ALA A 266 -7.79 3.70 -4.12
N MET A 267 -8.96 4.30 -3.78
CA MET A 267 -10.02 4.66 -4.74
C MET A 267 -10.18 6.18 -4.92
N ALA A 268 -9.43 7.00 -4.17
CA ALA A 268 -9.60 8.45 -4.24
C ALA A 268 -8.32 9.21 -4.59
N ARG A 269 -7.19 8.75 -4.12
CA ARG A 269 -5.87 9.35 -4.38
C ARG A 269 -4.77 8.44 -3.89
N PHE A 270 -3.57 8.61 -4.44
CA PHE A 270 -2.35 8.00 -3.93
C PHE A 270 -1.62 8.92 -2.95
N GLU A 271 -1.02 8.32 -1.92
CA GLU A 271 0.03 8.94 -1.11
C GLU A 271 1.34 8.25 -1.48
N LEU A 272 2.31 9.02 -1.96
CA LEU A 272 3.54 8.47 -2.53
C LEU A 272 4.75 8.85 -1.67
N ASP A 273 5.87 8.19 -1.88
CA ASP A 273 7.16 8.63 -1.37
C ASP A 273 8.23 8.62 -2.49
N ASN A 274 9.32 9.28 -2.27
CA ASN A 274 10.47 9.27 -3.18
C ASN A 274 11.61 8.42 -2.60
N ASN A 275 11.28 7.29 -1.99
CA ASN A 275 12.14 6.40 -1.21
C ASN A 275 12.76 7.02 0.07
N TYR A 276 12.47 8.29 0.36
CA TYR A 276 13.03 9.02 1.51
C TYR A 276 12.00 9.84 2.27
N ILE A 277 11.05 10.45 1.56
CA ILE A 277 10.06 11.37 2.14
C ILE A 277 8.68 10.92 1.68
N VAL A 278 7.84 10.53 2.63
CA VAL A 278 6.43 10.15 2.41
C VAL A 278 5.52 11.37 2.27
N GLY A 279 4.33 11.17 1.73
CA GLY A 279 3.34 12.22 1.52
C GLY A 279 3.72 13.13 0.36
N GLN A 280 4.19 12.56 -0.74
CA GLN A 280 4.45 13.25 -1.99
C GLN A 280 3.23 13.12 -2.91
N HIS A 281 2.87 14.22 -3.55
CA HIS A 281 1.74 14.32 -4.46
C HIS A 281 2.21 14.84 -5.81
N PRO A 282 2.80 14.00 -6.68
CA PRO A 282 3.13 14.35 -8.06
C PRO A 282 1.86 14.48 -8.90
N ASP A 283 1.98 15.03 -10.10
CA ASP A 283 0.85 15.16 -11.03
C ASP A 283 0.22 13.76 -11.27
N GLY A 284 -1.11 13.64 -11.26
CA GLY A 284 -1.83 12.37 -11.42
C GLY A 284 -2.03 11.54 -10.13
N TYR A 285 -1.56 12.00 -8.97
CA TYR A 285 -1.77 11.28 -7.70
C TYR A 285 -3.25 11.17 -7.29
N GLU A 286 -4.12 12.04 -7.81
CA GLU A 286 -5.57 12.02 -7.59
C GLU A 286 -6.29 10.99 -8.47
N ASP A 287 -5.61 10.44 -9.48
CA ASP A 287 -6.15 9.45 -10.42
C ASP A 287 -5.97 8.03 -9.84
N ALA A 288 -6.56 7.76 -8.68
CA ALA A 288 -6.45 6.49 -7.98
C ALA A 288 -7.78 5.74 -7.99
N GLU A 289 -7.88 4.71 -8.81
CA GLU A 289 -9.05 3.86 -8.93
C GLU A 289 -8.64 2.37 -9.03
N GLN A 290 -7.94 1.90 -7.99
CA GLN A 290 -7.42 0.53 -7.97
C GLN A 290 -8.29 -0.39 -7.11
N VAL A 291 -8.63 -1.55 -7.66
CA VAL A 291 -9.30 -2.64 -6.95
C VAL A 291 -8.42 -3.88 -6.87
N CYS A 292 -8.56 -4.62 -5.78
CA CYS A 292 -7.87 -5.88 -5.55
C CYS A 292 -8.86 -7.04 -5.76
N VAL A 293 -8.62 -7.86 -6.77
CA VAL A 293 -9.39 -9.09 -7.05
C VAL A 293 -8.72 -10.26 -6.37
N VAL A 294 -9.43 -10.88 -5.43
CA VAL A 294 -8.95 -12.01 -4.62
C VAL A 294 -9.69 -13.27 -5.02
N GLU A 295 -8.95 -14.27 -5.43
CA GLU A 295 -9.49 -15.58 -5.83
C GLU A 295 -8.81 -16.67 -5.00
N ALA A 296 -9.56 -17.65 -4.51
CA ALA A 296 -8.99 -18.75 -3.76
C ALA A 296 -9.70 -20.08 -4.07
N ASP A 297 -8.98 -21.17 -3.89
CA ASP A 297 -9.51 -22.52 -3.98
C ASP A 297 -9.62 -23.20 -2.61
N ASN A 298 -10.11 -24.43 -2.59
CA ASN A 298 -10.29 -25.19 -1.36
C ASN A 298 -8.99 -25.84 -0.84
N ASP A 299 -7.91 -25.80 -1.60
CA ASP A 299 -6.65 -26.45 -1.27
C ASP A 299 -5.64 -25.48 -0.65
N GLY A 300 -6.03 -24.20 -0.45
CA GLY A 300 -5.24 -23.16 0.18
C GLY A 300 -4.46 -22.27 -0.78
N SER A 301 -4.73 -22.40 -2.09
CA SER A 301 -4.15 -21.50 -3.08
C SER A 301 -4.92 -20.18 -3.11
N VAL A 302 -4.19 -19.08 -3.27
CA VAL A 302 -4.76 -17.73 -3.37
C VAL A 302 -4.10 -16.97 -4.52
N ARG A 303 -4.92 -16.39 -5.37
CA ARG A 303 -4.51 -15.45 -6.41
C ARG A 303 -4.98 -14.05 -6.06
N ILE A 304 -4.11 -13.07 -6.19
CA ILE A 304 -4.39 -11.67 -5.90
C ILE A 304 -3.99 -10.85 -7.11
N ARG A 305 -4.95 -10.14 -7.71
CA ARG A 305 -4.72 -9.30 -8.89
C ARG A 305 -5.11 -7.85 -8.59
N GLY A 306 -4.28 -6.92 -9.04
CA GLY A 306 -4.65 -5.51 -9.10
C GLY A 306 -5.28 -5.17 -10.44
N TYR A 307 -6.38 -4.44 -10.41
CA TYR A 307 -7.06 -3.93 -11.58
C TYR A 307 -7.24 -2.43 -11.45
N ASP A 308 -6.85 -1.71 -12.48
CA ASP A 308 -6.99 -0.26 -12.56
C ASP A 308 -8.21 0.08 -13.42
N LEU A 309 -9.17 0.80 -12.84
CA LEU A 309 -10.42 1.12 -13.52
C LEU A 309 -10.23 2.18 -14.61
N LEU A 310 -9.25 3.08 -14.42
CA LEU A 310 -9.00 4.15 -15.38
C LEU A 310 -8.41 3.63 -16.70
N SER A 311 -7.51 2.68 -16.62
CA SER A 311 -6.86 2.06 -17.80
C SER A 311 -7.57 0.78 -18.28
N ASP A 312 -8.58 0.30 -17.55
CA ASP A 312 -9.32 -0.95 -17.84
C ASP A 312 -8.37 -2.15 -17.96
N ALA A 313 -7.38 -2.27 -17.03
CA ALA A 313 -6.31 -3.24 -17.14
C ALA A 313 -5.89 -3.88 -15.81
N TYR A 314 -5.47 -5.15 -15.87
CA TYR A 314 -4.73 -5.78 -14.79
C TYR A 314 -3.27 -5.31 -14.82
N PHE A 315 -2.72 -4.96 -13.66
CA PHE A 315 -1.34 -4.50 -13.55
C PHE A 315 -0.46 -5.35 -12.64
N CYS A 316 -1.04 -6.22 -11.82
CA CYS A 316 -0.28 -7.21 -11.05
C CYS A 316 -1.07 -8.52 -10.89
N ASP A 317 -0.33 -9.62 -10.68
CA ASP A 317 -0.86 -10.95 -10.48
C ASP A 317 0.06 -11.71 -9.53
N TYR A 318 -0.39 -11.92 -8.29
CA TYR A 318 0.34 -12.66 -7.27
C TYR A 318 -0.36 -13.99 -7.03
N TYR A 319 0.40 -15.09 -7.08
CA TYR A 319 -0.11 -16.43 -6.80
C TYR A 319 0.60 -17.03 -5.59
N ILE A 320 -0.17 -17.53 -4.64
CA ILE A 320 0.28 -18.24 -3.46
C ILE A 320 -0.22 -19.68 -3.59
N ASP A 321 0.69 -20.64 -3.72
CA ASP A 321 0.35 -22.03 -3.94
C ASP A 321 -0.35 -22.65 -2.71
N ASN A 322 0.16 -22.32 -1.51
CA ASN A 322 -0.46 -22.76 -0.25
C ASN A 322 -0.17 -21.77 0.89
N VAL A 323 -1.22 -21.12 1.37
CA VAL A 323 -1.10 -20.16 2.49
C VAL A 323 -0.66 -20.82 3.81
N ASN A 324 -0.79 -22.13 3.95
CA ASN A 324 -0.43 -22.85 5.17
C ASN A 324 1.06 -23.23 5.23
N GLU A 325 1.76 -23.20 4.10
CA GLU A 325 3.15 -23.65 3.98
C GLU A 325 4.13 -22.46 4.08
N LYS A 326 4.26 -21.90 5.28
CA LYS A 326 5.15 -20.76 5.54
C LYS A 326 6.58 -20.91 5.03
N SER A 327 7.10 -22.15 4.98
CA SER A 327 8.44 -22.42 4.46
C SER A 327 8.57 -22.16 2.96
N GLU A 328 7.45 -22.08 2.25
CA GLU A 328 7.35 -21.91 0.80
C GLU A 328 6.89 -20.51 0.40
N PHE A 329 6.76 -19.58 1.34
CA PHE A 329 6.31 -18.21 1.09
C PHE A 329 7.21 -17.47 0.09
N PRO A 330 6.73 -17.17 -1.14
CA PRO A 330 7.52 -16.53 -2.19
C PRO A 330 7.64 -15.01 -2.01
N TYR A 331 6.67 -14.34 -1.41
CA TYR A 331 6.64 -12.88 -1.32
C TYR A 331 7.29 -12.35 -0.03
N THR A 332 8.35 -13.04 0.44
CA THR A 332 9.17 -12.49 1.53
C THR A 332 10.01 -11.33 1.03
N PHE A 333 10.23 -10.32 1.87
CA PHE A 333 11.07 -9.17 1.50
C PHE A 333 12.43 -9.60 0.89
N LYS A 334 13.03 -10.65 1.43
CA LYS A 334 14.33 -11.17 0.96
C LYS A 334 14.22 -11.74 -0.44
N ASN A 335 13.17 -12.51 -0.73
CA ASN A 335 12.98 -13.10 -2.06
C ASN A 335 12.62 -12.03 -3.09
N MET A 336 11.67 -11.16 -2.77
CA MET A 336 11.27 -10.06 -3.65
C MET A 336 12.47 -9.17 -4.01
N LYS A 337 13.26 -8.77 -3.02
CA LYS A 337 14.48 -7.99 -3.26
C LYS A 337 15.52 -8.74 -4.11
N ALA A 338 15.59 -10.08 -4.05
CA ALA A 338 16.53 -10.86 -4.84
C ALA A 338 16.13 -10.98 -6.32
N HIS A 339 14.85 -10.80 -6.63
CA HIS A 339 14.31 -10.78 -7.99
C HIS A 339 14.30 -9.38 -8.61
N ASP A 340 14.45 -8.33 -7.79
CA ASP A 340 14.59 -6.96 -8.29
C ASP A 340 15.95 -6.79 -9.00
N ALA A 341 15.98 -5.92 -10.01
CA ALA A 341 17.18 -5.55 -10.71
C ALA A 341 17.27 -4.03 -10.87
N ALA A 342 18.50 -3.53 -11.02
CA ALA A 342 18.69 -2.12 -11.35
C ALA A 342 17.97 -1.78 -12.66
N PRO A 343 17.17 -0.70 -12.69
CA PRO A 343 16.53 -0.26 -13.93
C PRO A 343 17.55 0.02 -15.04
N VAL A 344 17.14 -0.07 -16.28
CA VAL A 344 18.03 0.06 -17.43
C VAL A 344 17.48 1.09 -18.40
N PHE A 345 18.26 2.14 -18.69
CA PHE A 345 18.01 3.02 -19.81
C PHE A 345 18.38 2.33 -21.14
N GLU A 346 17.60 2.56 -22.19
CA GLU A 346 17.98 2.10 -23.52
C GLU A 346 19.30 2.78 -23.95
N PRO A 347 20.15 2.11 -24.76
CA PRO A 347 21.51 2.59 -25.06
C PRO A 347 21.60 3.97 -25.70
N ASP A 348 20.55 4.42 -26.36
CA ASP A 348 20.45 5.71 -27.05
C ASP A 348 19.60 6.75 -26.30
N THR A 349 19.11 6.43 -25.12
CA THR A 349 18.40 7.37 -24.25
C THR A 349 19.28 8.58 -23.91
N LYS A 350 18.73 9.77 -24.13
CA LYS A 350 19.41 11.04 -23.86
C LYS A 350 18.52 11.95 -23.04
N ALA A 351 19.10 12.49 -21.98
CA ALA A 351 18.46 13.57 -21.26
C ALA A 351 18.48 14.87 -22.10
N ARG A 352 17.45 15.68 -21.89
CA ARG A 352 17.28 17.03 -22.43
C ARG A 352 17.07 17.99 -21.29
N ALA A 353 17.50 19.22 -21.42
CA ALA A 353 17.21 20.30 -20.48
C ALA A 353 16.79 21.54 -21.29
N PHE A 354 15.59 22.04 -21.04
CA PHE A 354 15.01 23.17 -21.77
C PHE A 354 14.05 23.95 -20.88
N LYS A 355 13.65 25.14 -21.33
CA LYS A 355 12.56 25.88 -20.68
C LYS A 355 11.25 25.59 -21.38
N ASN A 356 10.21 25.35 -20.58
CA ASN A 356 8.84 25.26 -21.06
C ASN A 356 8.26 26.66 -21.36
N ASP A 357 7.01 26.74 -21.81
CA ASP A 357 6.33 27.98 -22.15
C ASP A 357 6.14 28.93 -20.96
N ASP A 358 6.13 28.38 -19.74
CA ASP A 358 6.06 29.13 -18.48
C ASP A 358 7.45 29.64 -18.00
N GLY A 359 8.51 29.35 -18.75
CA GLY A 359 9.87 29.70 -18.44
C GLY A 359 10.54 28.83 -17.37
N GLU A 360 9.92 27.71 -16.97
CA GLU A 360 10.49 26.75 -16.03
C GLU A 360 11.48 25.82 -16.73
N TRP A 361 12.57 25.48 -16.03
CA TRP A 361 13.47 24.44 -16.50
C TRP A 361 12.83 23.07 -16.36
N VAL A 362 12.85 22.31 -17.44
CA VAL A 362 12.38 20.92 -17.50
C VAL A 362 13.56 20.02 -17.85
N ILE A 363 13.71 18.93 -17.11
CA ILE A 363 14.58 17.79 -17.44
C ILE A 363 13.70 16.69 -18.02
N SER A 364 13.98 16.29 -19.24
CA SER A 364 13.20 15.33 -20.02
C SER A 364 14.06 14.19 -20.52
N PHE A 365 13.57 12.97 -20.46
CA PHE A 365 14.25 11.77 -21.00
C PHE A 365 13.25 10.61 -21.18
N ASP A 366 13.56 9.67 -22.04
CA ASP A 366 12.80 8.43 -22.15
C ASP A 366 13.06 7.57 -20.91
N GLU A 367 12.02 7.00 -20.33
CA GLU A 367 12.07 6.27 -19.08
C GLU A 367 12.97 5.05 -19.10
N ALA A 368 13.49 4.70 -17.94
CA ALA A 368 14.22 3.46 -17.75
C ALA A 368 13.22 2.29 -17.66
N ARG A 369 13.65 1.11 -18.07
CA ARG A 369 12.87 -0.12 -17.92
C ARG A 369 13.23 -0.82 -16.63
N ALA A 370 12.22 -1.18 -15.83
CA ALA A 370 12.35 -2.06 -14.67
C ALA A 370 12.47 -3.54 -15.07
N ALA A 371 12.81 -4.40 -14.13
CA ALA A 371 12.65 -5.83 -14.28
C ALA A 371 11.17 -6.21 -14.39
N GLU A 372 10.87 -7.36 -15.00
CA GLU A 372 9.50 -7.84 -15.14
C GLU A 372 8.83 -8.03 -13.76
N GLY A 373 7.63 -7.49 -13.59
CA GLY A 373 6.89 -7.49 -12.32
C GLY A 373 7.43 -6.51 -11.26
N TYR A 374 8.33 -5.60 -11.65
CA TYR A 374 8.89 -4.53 -10.81
C TYR A 374 8.65 -3.17 -11.45
N ILE A 375 9.00 -2.11 -10.72
CA ILE A 375 8.78 -0.73 -11.12
C ILE A 375 10.11 0.06 -11.10
N VAL A 376 10.19 1.09 -11.93
CA VAL A 376 11.04 2.23 -11.65
C VAL A 376 10.30 3.06 -10.61
N HIS A 377 10.93 3.31 -9.47
CA HIS A 377 10.24 3.99 -8.37
C HIS A 377 10.47 5.50 -8.39
N ASP A 378 11.71 5.90 -8.64
CA ASP A 378 12.07 7.31 -8.74
C ASP A 378 13.34 7.54 -9.58
N TYR A 379 13.55 8.80 -9.94
CA TYR A 379 14.73 9.25 -10.65
C TYR A 379 15.54 10.23 -9.81
N LYS A 380 16.79 9.91 -9.58
CA LYS A 380 17.76 10.81 -8.95
C LYS A 380 18.36 11.76 -9.97
N VAL A 381 17.95 13.03 -9.92
CA VAL A 381 18.46 14.10 -10.76
C VAL A 381 19.51 14.89 -9.99
N VAL A 382 20.71 15.06 -10.58
CA VAL A 382 21.82 15.83 -10.03
C VAL A 382 22.37 16.76 -11.08
N ILE A 383 22.49 18.07 -10.78
CA ILE A 383 23.10 19.05 -11.67
C ILE A 383 24.33 19.66 -10.97
N LYS A 384 25.44 19.76 -11.71
CA LYS A 384 26.69 20.36 -11.28
C LYS A 384 27.07 21.51 -12.20
N ASP A 385 27.71 22.54 -11.64
CA ASP A 385 28.32 23.63 -12.39
C ASP A 385 29.68 23.21 -12.98
N GLU A 386 30.31 24.10 -13.78
CA GLU A 386 31.60 23.89 -14.42
C GLU A 386 32.73 23.56 -13.43
N SER A 387 32.62 23.96 -12.17
CA SER A 387 33.58 23.62 -11.11
C SER A 387 33.38 22.23 -10.53
N GLY A 388 32.31 21.53 -10.94
CA GLY A 388 31.89 20.23 -10.37
C GLY A 388 31.09 20.35 -9.08
N LYS A 389 30.76 21.56 -8.65
CA LYS A 389 29.92 21.78 -7.46
C LYS A 389 28.47 21.41 -7.77
N LYS A 390 27.87 20.61 -6.91
CA LYS A 390 26.47 20.25 -6.99
C LYS A 390 25.59 21.45 -6.65
N ILE A 391 24.78 21.90 -7.62
CA ILE A 391 23.84 23.02 -7.47
C ILE A 391 22.39 22.55 -7.30
N PHE A 392 22.06 21.36 -7.80
CA PHE A 392 20.73 20.76 -7.65
C PHE A 392 20.84 19.25 -7.38
N SER A 393 19.95 18.73 -6.55
CA SER A 393 19.84 17.30 -6.30
C SER A 393 18.45 16.98 -5.71
N LYS A 394 17.64 16.24 -6.43
CA LYS A 394 16.31 15.83 -6.00
C LYS A 394 16.01 14.41 -6.51
N ASN A 395 15.22 13.65 -5.77
CA ASN A 395 14.54 12.47 -6.28
C ASN A 395 13.15 12.90 -6.75
N PHE A 396 12.79 12.49 -7.94
CA PHE A 396 11.47 12.65 -8.52
C PHE A 396 10.84 11.28 -8.62
N ILE A 397 9.61 11.14 -8.14
CA ILE A 397 8.85 9.92 -8.25
C ILE A 397 8.56 9.69 -9.74
N ASP A 398 8.70 8.45 -10.18
CA ASP A 398 8.22 7.99 -11.48
C ASP A 398 6.69 7.91 -11.46
N ASP A 399 6.05 7.91 -12.61
CA ASP A 399 4.60 7.82 -12.74
C ASP A 399 4.07 6.38 -12.70
N TYR A 400 4.85 5.43 -12.17
CA TYR A 400 4.52 4.01 -12.08
C TYR A 400 3.13 3.70 -11.51
N TYR A 401 2.54 4.63 -10.77
CA TYR A 401 1.18 4.51 -10.20
C TYR A 401 0.08 4.84 -11.23
N VAL A 402 0.42 5.44 -12.37
CA VAL A 402 -0.45 5.65 -13.51
C VAL A 402 -0.24 4.49 -14.48
N ILE A 403 -1.24 3.65 -14.65
CA ILE A 403 -1.17 2.55 -15.62
C ILE A 403 -1.42 3.14 -17.01
N ASP A 404 -0.62 2.76 -18.01
CA ASP A 404 -0.56 3.38 -19.35
C ASP A 404 -0.03 4.81 -19.39
N GLY A 405 0.82 5.18 -18.42
CA GLY A 405 1.55 6.45 -18.40
C GLY A 405 2.43 6.67 -19.61
N ASP A 406 2.87 7.91 -19.79
CA ASP A 406 3.82 8.26 -20.86
C ASP A 406 5.17 7.56 -20.63
N SER A 407 5.85 7.21 -21.71
CA SER A 407 7.21 6.64 -21.65
C SER A 407 8.31 7.70 -21.57
N THR A 408 7.95 8.94 -21.23
CA THR A 408 8.86 10.09 -21.14
C THR A 408 8.68 10.79 -19.80
N ALA A 409 9.73 10.79 -19.01
CA ALA A 409 9.77 11.53 -17.75
C ALA A 409 10.10 13.01 -17.97
N ASP A 410 9.25 13.91 -17.47
CA ASP A 410 9.40 15.36 -17.53
C ASP A 410 9.39 15.96 -16.12
N PHE A 411 10.54 16.41 -15.62
CA PHE A 411 10.67 16.95 -14.26
C PHE A 411 10.98 18.44 -14.23
N ARG A 412 10.14 19.21 -13.56
CA ARG A 412 10.31 20.64 -13.34
C ARG A 412 11.29 20.91 -12.21
N ILE A 413 12.31 21.75 -12.44
CA ILE A 413 13.36 22.05 -11.45
C ILE A 413 13.39 23.50 -10.98
N GLY A 414 12.43 24.31 -11.38
CA GLY A 414 12.28 25.71 -10.99
C GLY A 414 13.14 26.69 -11.82
N ASN A 415 12.65 27.93 -11.91
CA ASN A 415 13.17 28.96 -12.83
C ASN A 415 14.56 29.45 -12.47
N ASP A 416 14.89 29.54 -11.19
CA ASP A 416 16.13 30.16 -10.67
C ASP A 416 17.25 29.14 -10.44
N THR A 417 17.06 27.88 -10.83
CA THR A 417 18.05 26.81 -10.60
C THR A 417 19.29 26.96 -11.48
N LEU A 418 19.13 27.44 -12.71
CA LEU A 418 20.20 27.57 -13.70
C LEU A 418 20.37 29.03 -14.13
N GLU A 419 21.62 29.49 -14.17
CA GLU A 419 21.97 30.83 -14.66
C GLU A 419 22.24 30.81 -16.17
N SER A 420 21.59 31.73 -16.92
CA SER A 420 21.78 31.83 -18.38
C SER A 420 23.25 32.04 -18.74
N GLY A 421 23.69 31.40 -19.81
CA GLY A 421 25.07 31.46 -20.34
C GLY A 421 26.07 30.59 -19.60
N LYS A 422 25.68 29.87 -18.54
CA LYS A 422 26.56 28.92 -17.84
C LYS A 422 26.39 27.49 -18.34
N THR A 423 27.47 26.74 -18.27
CA THR A 423 27.49 25.32 -18.65
C THR A 423 27.29 24.44 -17.42
N TYR A 424 26.49 23.40 -17.55
CA TYR A 424 26.13 22.45 -16.51
C TYR A 424 26.30 21.02 -16.97
N THR A 425 26.56 20.13 -16.01
CA THR A 425 26.48 18.67 -16.21
C THR A 425 25.29 18.13 -15.43
N LEU A 426 24.33 17.57 -16.15
CA LEU A 426 23.19 16.82 -15.65
C LEU A 426 23.54 15.35 -15.58
N LYS A 427 23.10 14.69 -14.50
CA LYS A 427 23.17 13.25 -14.32
C LYS A 427 21.85 12.75 -13.76
N VAL A 428 21.27 11.75 -14.44
CA VAL A 428 20.04 11.08 -14.00
C VAL A 428 20.31 9.61 -13.78
N ARG A 429 19.76 9.06 -12.70
CA ARG A 429 19.71 7.62 -12.41
C ARG A 429 18.31 7.22 -12.03
N ALA A 430 17.85 6.13 -12.59
CA ALA A 430 16.63 5.46 -12.14
C ALA A 430 16.91 4.61 -10.89
N GLU A 431 15.97 4.56 -9.99
CA GLU A 431 16.00 3.76 -8.75
C GLU A 431 14.80 2.81 -8.72
N SER A 432 15.04 1.55 -8.37
CA SER A 432 13.97 0.55 -8.20
C SER A 432 13.32 0.64 -6.83
N ALA A 433 12.20 -0.07 -6.64
CA ALA A 433 11.50 -0.19 -5.37
C ALA A 433 12.39 -0.68 -4.21
N TYR A 434 13.45 -1.46 -4.49
CA TYR A 434 14.37 -1.99 -3.47
C TYR A 434 15.74 -1.31 -3.48
N HIS A 435 15.81 -0.05 -3.97
CA HIS A 435 16.99 0.82 -3.96
C HIS A 435 18.16 0.33 -4.81
N LEU A 436 17.89 -0.25 -5.96
CA LEU A 436 18.91 -0.55 -6.97
C LEU A 436 18.96 0.57 -8.01
N TYR A 437 20.15 1.07 -8.31
CA TYR A 437 20.35 2.21 -9.20
C TYR A 437 20.83 1.78 -10.58
N SER A 438 20.24 2.39 -11.62
CA SER A 438 20.74 2.28 -12.98
C SER A 438 22.15 2.84 -13.14
N GLU A 439 22.84 2.47 -14.22
CA GLU A 439 23.87 3.33 -14.77
C GLU A 439 23.26 4.68 -15.17
N PRO A 440 23.99 5.78 -15.01
CA PRO A 440 23.42 7.11 -15.28
C PRO A 440 23.37 7.43 -16.77
N ILE A 441 22.38 8.20 -17.17
CA ILE A 441 22.47 9.04 -18.36
C ILE A 441 23.03 10.41 -17.97
N GLU A 442 23.86 10.99 -18.86
CA GLU A 442 24.56 12.27 -18.59
C GLU A 442 24.39 13.23 -19.79
N LEU A 443 24.24 14.51 -19.47
CA LEU A 443 24.16 15.59 -20.45
C LEU A 443 25.02 16.76 -19.99
N THR A 444 25.86 17.30 -20.91
CA THR A 444 26.47 18.62 -20.70
C THR A 444 25.76 19.61 -21.61
N PHE A 445 25.27 20.72 -21.03
CA PHE A 445 24.49 21.73 -21.75
C PHE A 445 24.80 23.14 -21.24
N THR A 446 24.53 24.15 -22.06
CA THR A 446 24.59 25.56 -21.66
C THR A 446 23.16 26.04 -21.46
N ALA A 447 22.88 26.66 -20.32
CA ALA A 447 21.56 27.24 -20.04
C ALA A 447 21.33 28.49 -20.91
N GLU A 448 20.24 28.51 -21.68
CA GLU A 448 19.85 29.63 -22.58
C GLU A 448 18.70 30.46 -21.98
#